data_46abb6a879146a52c3501792a0f0682d
#
_entry.id   46abb6a879146a52c3501792a0f0682d
#
_cell.length_a   1.000
_cell.length_b   1.000
_cell.length_c   1.000
_cell.angle_alpha   90.00
_cell.angle_beta   90.00
_cell.angle_gamma   90.00
#
_symmetry.space_group_name_H-M   'P 1'
#
loop_
_entity.id
_entity.type
_entity.pdbx_description
1 polymer ?
#
loop_
_entity_poly.entity_id
_entity_poly.type
_entity_poly.pdbx_seq_one_letter_code
_entity_poly.pdbx_strand_id
1 'polypeptide(L)'
;DNTAMDAKTELLLYIAARRQHLVEKVLPELEKGNMVIMDRFIDSSVAYQGTGRGLDQDEIAWLNAYATDGYKPDVTLLFDVDSETGLARIAASGEREVNRLDLEKLDLHQRVRQGYLDLAQAEPERIKLIDASQAFEDVVEQAWKVIEGYL
;
A
#
# COMPACT_ATOMS: atom_id res chain seq x y z
N ASP A 1 8.31 17.23 11.58
CA ASP A 1 7.18 16.84 10.71
C ASP A 1 6.86 17.92 9.71
N ASN A 2 7.03 17.65 8.42
CA ASN A 2 6.72 18.60 7.37
C ASN A 2 5.27 18.41 6.89
N THR A 3 4.32 18.98 7.64
CA THR A 3 2.88 18.92 7.31
C THR A 3 2.48 19.77 6.10
N ALA A 4 3.37 20.68 5.66
CA ALA A 4 3.17 21.56 4.50
C ALA A 4 3.82 21.02 3.21
N MET A 5 4.24 19.73 3.19
CA MET A 5 4.87 19.14 2.01
C MET A 5 3.89 19.10 0.84
N ASP A 6 4.34 19.58 -0.32
CA ASP A 6 3.59 19.49 -1.57
C ASP A 6 3.34 18.03 -1.99
N ALA A 7 2.18 17.75 -2.57
CA ALA A 7 1.76 16.39 -2.94
C ALA A 7 2.67 15.74 -4.00
N LYS A 8 3.16 16.49 -4.99
CA LYS A 8 4.12 15.96 -5.97
C LYS A 8 5.47 15.67 -5.35
N THR A 9 5.92 16.52 -4.42
CA THR A 9 7.16 16.30 -3.66
C THR A 9 7.04 15.01 -2.84
N GLU A 10 5.92 14.81 -2.14
CA GLU A 10 5.63 13.58 -1.39
C GLU A 10 5.71 12.34 -2.31
N LEU A 11 5.04 12.39 -3.46
CA LEU A 11 5.08 11.31 -4.46
C LEU A 11 6.51 10.98 -4.90
N LEU A 12 7.27 12.00 -5.30
CA LEU A 12 8.65 11.81 -5.80
C LEU A 12 9.58 11.19 -4.75
N LEU A 13 9.42 11.56 -3.49
CA LEU A 13 10.18 10.96 -2.38
C LEU A 13 9.84 9.47 -2.21
N TYR A 14 8.55 9.10 -2.25
CA TYR A 14 8.15 7.70 -2.20
C TYR A 14 8.65 6.90 -3.40
N ILE A 15 8.60 7.47 -4.60
CA ILE A 15 9.10 6.82 -5.82
C ILE A 15 10.61 6.59 -5.74
N ALA A 16 11.38 7.59 -5.31
CA ALA A 16 12.83 7.48 -5.15
C ALA A 16 13.22 6.43 -4.09
N ALA A 17 12.56 6.46 -2.94
CA ALA A 17 12.78 5.47 -1.88
C ALA A 17 12.42 4.04 -2.35
N ARG A 18 11.32 3.89 -3.09
CA ARG A 18 10.91 2.61 -3.69
C ARG A 18 11.97 2.06 -4.63
N ARG A 19 12.50 2.90 -5.51
CA ARG A 19 13.57 2.49 -6.43
C ARG A 19 14.79 1.97 -5.67
N GLN A 20 15.28 2.72 -4.69
CA GLN A 20 16.45 2.33 -3.92
C GLN A 20 16.20 1.02 -3.16
N HIS A 21 15.05 0.89 -2.50
CA HIS A 21 14.69 -0.32 -1.77
C HIS A 21 14.58 -1.53 -2.71
N LEU A 22 13.97 -1.37 -3.89
CA LEU A 22 13.84 -2.45 -4.88
C LEU A 22 15.21 -2.99 -5.29
N VAL A 23 16.13 -2.13 -5.71
CA VAL A 23 17.44 -2.56 -6.23
C VAL A 23 18.40 -3.02 -5.15
N GLU A 24 18.30 -2.48 -3.94
CA GLU A 24 19.23 -2.78 -2.85
C GLU A 24 18.81 -4.01 -2.03
N LYS A 25 17.49 -4.23 -1.87
CA LYS A 25 16.97 -5.27 -0.97
C LYS A 25 16.15 -6.32 -1.70
N VAL A 26 15.17 -5.91 -2.51
CA VAL A 26 14.16 -6.83 -3.04
C VAL A 26 14.75 -7.70 -4.15
N LEU A 27 15.31 -7.10 -5.20
CA LEU A 27 15.83 -7.85 -6.34
C LEU A 27 16.92 -8.85 -5.95
N PRO A 28 17.90 -8.51 -5.10
CA PRO A 28 18.91 -9.48 -4.67
C PRO A 28 18.35 -10.70 -3.93
N GLU A 29 17.25 -10.55 -3.20
CA GLU A 29 16.59 -11.66 -2.51
C GLU A 29 15.79 -12.53 -3.49
N LEU A 30 15.08 -11.91 -4.43
CA LEU A 30 14.38 -12.63 -5.50
C LEU A 30 15.34 -13.43 -6.39
N GLU A 31 16.52 -12.88 -6.72
CA GLU A 31 17.57 -13.58 -7.47
C GLU A 31 18.10 -14.83 -6.76
N LYS A 32 18.06 -14.85 -5.43
CA LYS A 32 18.40 -16.03 -4.62
C LYS A 32 17.26 -17.06 -4.54
N GLY A 33 16.10 -16.77 -5.12
CA GLY A 33 14.90 -17.61 -5.03
C GLY A 33 14.11 -17.43 -3.73
N ASN A 34 14.38 -16.38 -2.98
CA ASN A 34 13.64 -16.09 -1.75
C ASN A 34 12.30 -15.41 -2.05
N MET A 35 11.29 -15.71 -1.24
CA MET A 35 10.06 -14.92 -1.18
C MET A 35 10.33 -13.61 -0.46
N VAL A 36 9.79 -12.51 -0.99
CA VAL A 36 9.88 -11.18 -0.38
C VAL A 36 8.49 -10.66 -0.04
N ILE A 37 8.27 -10.32 1.21
CA ILE A 37 7.04 -9.68 1.69
C ILE A 37 7.34 -8.21 1.95
N MET A 38 6.54 -7.32 1.37
CA MET A 38 6.70 -5.87 1.52
C MET A 38 5.43 -5.25 2.11
N ASP A 39 5.61 -4.40 3.11
CA ASP A 39 4.56 -3.50 3.56
C ASP A 39 4.51 -2.26 2.66
N ARG A 40 3.46 -2.18 1.83
CA ARG A 40 3.22 -1.17 0.80
C ARG A 40 4.24 -1.19 -0.35
N PHE A 41 3.72 -0.99 -1.57
CA PHE A 41 4.53 -0.87 -2.79
C PHE A 41 3.86 0.09 -3.78
N ILE A 42 3.80 -0.25 -5.08
CA ILE A 42 3.30 0.64 -6.14
C ILE A 42 1.85 1.10 -5.92
N ASP A 43 0.98 0.22 -5.44
CA ASP A 43 -0.45 0.49 -5.24
C ASP A 43 -0.69 1.61 -4.22
N SER A 44 0.18 1.74 -3.22
CA SER A 44 0.07 2.81 -2.23
C SER A 44 0.20 4.21 -2.84
N SER A 45 1.05 4.41 -3.84
CA SER A 45 1.16 5.71 -4.51
C SER A 45 -0.10 6.04 -5.32
N VAL A 46 -0.71 5.06 -5.96
CA VAL A 46 -1.97 5.24 -6.70
C VAL A 46 -3.10 5.61 -5.74
N ALA A 47 -3.23 4.89 -4.61
CA ALA A 47 -4.27 5.16 -3.64
C ALA A 47 -4.07 6.48 -2.87
N TYR A 48 -2.87 6.72 -2.33
CA TYR A 48 -2.60 7.92 -1.51
C TYR A 48 -2.38 9.17 -2.33
N GLN A 49 -1.43 9.18 -3.24
CA GLN A 49 -1.11 10.37 -4.03
C GLN A 49 -2.08 10.57 -5.20
N GLY A 50 -2.55 9.48 -5.81
CA GLY A 50 -3.56 9.54 -6.86
C GLY A 50 -4.92 9.89 -6.30
N THR A 51 -5.68 8.90 -5.85
CA THR A 51 -7.07 9.09 -5.38
C THR A 51 -7.14 9.97 -4.14
N GLY A 52 -6.24 9.80 -3.18
CA GLY A 52 -6.21 10.57 -1.93
C GLY A 52 -5.88 12.05 -2.12
N ARG A 53 -4.78 12.36 -2.81
CA ARG A 53 -4.29 13.74 -3.03
C ARG A 53 -4.77 14.36 -4.35
N GLY A 54 -5.40 13.57 -5.24
CA GLY A 54 -5.92 14.05 -6.52
C GLY A 54 -4.86 14.29 -7.60
N LEU A 55 -3.70 13.64 -7.50
CA LEU A 55 -2.70 13.65 -8.58
C LEU A 55 -3.13 12.74 -9.73
N ASP A 56 -2.63 13.05 -10.93
CA ASP A 56 -2.91 12.29 -12.14
C ASP A 56 -2.43 10.84 -12.03
N GLN A 57 -3.34 9.89 -12.25
CA GLN A 57 -3.06 8.46 -12.10
C GLN A 57 -2.15 7.91 -13.21
N ASP A 58 -2.20 8.48 -14.43
CA ASP A 58 -1.34 8.06 -15.52
C ASP A 58 0.10 8.50 -15.27
N GLU A 59 0.30 9.72 -14.73
CA GLU A 59 1.63 10.18 -14.28
C GLU A 59 2.19 9.26 -13.21
N ILE A 60 1.38 8.87 -12.22
CA ILE A 60 1.80 7.96 -11.13
C ILE A 60 2.13 6.57 -11.67
N ALA A 61 1.31 6.04 -12.57
CA ALA A 61 1.55 4.74 -13.19
C ALA A 61 2.86 4.74 -13.98
N TRP A 62 3.12 5.80 -14.75
CA TRP A 62 4.37 5.96 -15.48
C TRP A 62 5.58 6.05 -14.54
N LEU A 63 5.51 6.87 -13.49
CA LEU A 63 6.58 7.00 -12.49
C LEU A 63 6.85 5.67 -11.78
N ASN A 64 5.81 4.94 -11.40
CA ASN A 64 5.95 3.61 -10.81
C ASN A 64 6.65 2.65 -11.77
N ALA A 65 6.19 2.56 -13.02
CA ALA A 65 6.79 1.68 -14.02
C ALA A 65 8.27 2.03 -14.28
N TYR A 66 8.57 3.32 -14.39
CA TYR A 66 9.95 3.80 -14.56
C TYR A 66 10.84 3.42 -13.36
N ALA A 67 10.36 3.66 -12.14
CA ALA A 67 11.15 3.42 -10.93
C ALA A 67 11.34 1.92 -10.62
N THR A 68 10.42 1.07 -11.06
CA THR A 68 10.47 -0.37 -10.77
C THR A 68 10.94 -1.21 -11.97
N ASP A 69 11.29 -0.60 -13.11
CA ASP A 69 11.56 -1.31 -14.36
C ASP A 69 10.41 -2.28 -14.73
N GLY A 70 9.16 -1.89 -14.39
CA GLY A 70 7.96 -2.68 -14.63
C GLY A 70 7.71 -3.83 -13.65
N TYR A 71 8.55 -4.03 -12.64
CA TYR A 71 8.30 -5.05 -11.61
C TYR A 71 7.00 -4.75 -10.85
N LYS A 72 6.16 -5.77 -10.75
CA LYS A 72 4.92 -5.79 -9.97
C LYS A 72 4.97 -6.95 -8.96
N PRO A 73 4.25 -6.87 -7.84
CA PRO A 73 4.07 -8.02 -6.95
C PRO A 73 3.32 -9.15 -7.67
N ASP A 74 3.67 -10.40 -7.41
CA ASP A 74 2.88 -11.56 -7.86
C ASP A 74 1.49 -11.55 -7.24
N VAL A 75 1.40 -11.15 -5.97
CA VAL A 75 0.14 -10.95 -5.25
C VAL A 75 0.25 -9.78 -4.28
N THR A 76 -0.84 -9.04 -4.15
CA THR A 76 -1.03 -8.02 -3.12
C THR A 76 -2.20 -8.42 -2.21
N LEU A 77 -1.98 -8.49 -0.91
CA LEU A 77 -3.04 -8.65 0.07
C LEU A 77 -3.53 -7.26 0.49
N LEU A 78 -4.77 -6.94 0.17
CA LEU A 78 -5.42 -5.71 0.60
C LEU A 78 -6.25 -5.99 1.84
N PHE A 79 -5.75 -5.58 3.00
CA PHE A 79 -6.47 -5.66 4.27
C PHE A 79 -7.48 -4.51 4.35
N ASP A 80 -8.74 -4.81 4.05
CA ASP A 80 -9.80 -3.80 4.04
C ASP A 80 -10.51 -3.71 5.39
N VAL A 81 -10.61 -2.48 5.89
CA VAL A 81 -11.44 -2.10 7.03
C VAL A 81 -12.00 -0.70 6.77
N ASP A 82 -13.20 -0.39 7.28
CA ASP A 82 -13.71 0.96 7.16
C ASP A 82 -12.79 1.98 7.86
N SER A 83 -12.71 3.19 7.29
CA SER A 83 -11.74 4.19 7.72
C SER A 83 -11.94 4.66 9.17
N GLU A 84 -13.17 4.65 9.66
CA GLU A 84 -13.51 5.05 11.04
C GLU A 84 -13.00 4.02 12.04
N THR A 85 -13.24 2.73 11.77
CA THR A 85 -12.71 1.62 12.56
C THR A 85 -11.18 1.60 12.52
N GLY A 86 -10.56 1.81 11.35
CA GLY A 86 -9.12 1.88 11.19
C GLY A 86 -8.48 2.98 12.02
N LEU A 87 -9.03 4.20 11.96
CA LEU A 87 -8.56 5.35 12.76
C LEU A 87 -8.78 5.12 14.26
N ALA A 88 -9.91 4.51 14.66
CA ALA A 88 -10.16 4.18 16.07
C ALA A 88 -9.14 3.17 16.61
N ARG A 89 -8.75 2.17 15.81
CA ARG A 89 -7.69 1.20 16.17
C ARG A 89 -6.33 1.89 16.33
N ILE A 90 -5.96 2.81 15.43
CA ILE A 90 -4.73 3.60 15.54
C ILE A 90 -4.72 4.42 16.84
N ALA A 91 -5.82 5.11 17.14
CA ALA A 91 -5.95 5.93 18.35
C ALA A 91 -5.87 5.07 19.64
N ALA A 92 -6.36 3.84 19.63
CA ALA A 92 -6.36 2.93 20.77
C ALA A 92 -5.00 2.24 21.00
N SER A 93 -4.14 2.12 19.98
CA SER A 93 -2.90 1.34 20.05
C SER A 93 -1.78 1.99 20.88
N GLY A 94 -1.83 3.30 21.15
CA GLY A 94 -0.99 4.05 22.13
C GLY A 94 0.54 3.93 22.04
N GLU A 95 1.05 2.83 21.48
CA GLU A 95 2.48 2.46 21.43
C GLU A 95 3.10 2.60 20.03
N ARG A 96 2.32 2.95 19.02
CA ARG A 96 2.79 3.07 17.64
C ARG A 96 3.28 4.48 17.35
N GLU A 97 4.41 4.60 16.67
CA GLU A 97 4.85 5.86 16.10
C GLU A 97 3.79 6.37 15.09
N VAL A 98 3.21 7.53 15.41
CA VAL A 98 2.21 8.18 14.56
C VAL A 98 2.92 8.91 13.43
N ASN A 99 2.69 8.49 12.21
CA ASN A 99 3.28 9.14 11.03
C ASN A 99 2.35 10.23 10.46
N ARG A 100 2.87 10.99 9.48
CA ARG A 100 2.13 12.07 8.83
C ARG A 100 0.78 11.62 8.25
N LEU A 101 0.73 10.43 7.65
CA LEU A 101 -0.50 9.91 7.02
C LEU A 101 -1.57 9.53 8.03
N ASP A 102 -1.18 9.09 9.23
CA ASP A 102 -2.12 8.78 10.31
C ASP A 102 -2.79 10.05 10.90
N LEU A 103 -2.16 11.22 10.74
CA LEU A 103 -2.69 12.51 11.20
C LEU A 103 -3.67 13.16 10.21
N GLU A 104 -3.85 12.57 9.05
CA GLU A 104 -4.74 13.09 8.03
C GLU A 104 -6.22 12.95 8.42
N LYS A 105 -7.07 13.76 7.78
CA LYS A 105 -8.51 13.76 8.04
C LYS A 105 -9.19 12.50 7.51
N LEU A 106 -10.29 12.12 8.12
CA LEU A 106 -11.11 10.97 7.76
C LEU A 106 -11.46 10.93 6.24
N ASP A 107 -11.77 12.09 5.65
CA ASP A 107 -12.10 12.16 4.23
C ASP A 107 -10.96 11.73 3.30
N LEU A 108 -9.70 11.99 3.68
CA LEU A 108 -8.55 11.45 2.96
C LEU A 108 -8.49 9.92 3.07
N HIS A 109 -8.65 9.38 4.27
CA HIS A 109 -8.63 7.93 4.48
C HIS A 109 -9.74 7.21 3.72
N GLN A 110 -10.93 7.81 3.64
CA GLN A 110 -12.04 7.30 2.84
C GLN A 110 -11.71 7.28 1.35
N ARG A 111 -11.13 8.37 0.81
CA ARG A 111 -10.68 8.40 -0.59
C ARG A 111 -9.58 7.39 -0.87
N VAL A 112 -8.60 7.26 0.02
CA VAL A 112 -7.51 6.28 -0.11
C VAL A 112 -8.06 4.86 -0.12
N ARG A 113 -8.97 4.53 0.80
CA ARG A 113 -9.66 3.23 0.82
C ARG A 113 -10.36 2.97 -0.51
N GLN A 114 -11.13 3.95 -1.02
CA GLN A 114 -11.79 3.80 -2.31
C GLN A 114 -10.79 3.53 -3.44
N GLY A 115 -9.67 4.25 -3.46
CA GLY A 115 -8.60 4.03 -4.44
C GLY A 115 -8.03 2.61 -4.41
N TYR A 116 -7.85 2.02 -3.23
CA TYR A 116 -7.44 0.62 -3.12
C TYR A 116 -8.52 -0.35 -3.59
N LEU A 117 -9.79 -0.10 -3.28
CA LEU A 117 -10.90 -0.95 -3.73
C LEU A 117 -11.05 -0.90 -5.25
N ASP A 118 -10.89 0.27 -5.86
CA ASP A 118 -10.90 0.45 -7.32
C ASP A 118 -9.75 -0.35 -7.98
N LEU A 119 -8.55 -0.31 -7.40
CA LEU A 119 -7.42 -1.12 -7.85
C LEU A 119 -7.69 -2.63 -7.73
N ALA A 120 -8.27 -3.07 -6.61
CA ALA A 120 -8.63 -4.48 -6.42
C ALA A 120 -9.68 -4.95 -7.44
N GLN A 121 -10.63 -4.09 -7.78
CA GLN A 121 -11.61 -4.36 -8.82
C GLN A 121 -11.00 -4.41 -10.22
N ALA A 122 -10.01 -3.57 -10.49
CA ALA A 122 -9.33 -3.51 -11.79
C ALA A 122 -8.33 -4.67 -11.99
N GLU A 123 -7.66 -5.13 -10.93
CA GLU A 123 -6.65 -6.19 -10.96
C GLU A 123 -6.99 -7.35 -9.98
N PRO A 124 -8.16 -8.02 -10.09
CA PRO A 124 -8.63 -9.00 -9.11
C PRO A 124 -7.73 -10.26 -9.03
N GLU A 125 -7.00 -10.56 -10.10
CA GLU A 125 -6.04 -11.67 -10.12
C GLU A 125 -4.82 -11.39 -9.28
N ARG A 126 -4.38 -10.15 -9.19
CA ARG A 126 -3.21 -9.73 -8.44
C ARG A 126 -3.53 -9.24 -7.03
N ILE A 127 -4.62 -8.50 -6.85
CA ILE A 127 -5.00 -7.88 -5.57
C ILE A 127 -6.12 -8.70 -4.92
N LYS A 128 -5.80 -9.32 -3.79
CA LYS A 128 -6.74 -10.16 -3.02
C LYS A 128 -7.22 -9.40 -1.79
N LEU A 129 -8.55 -9.27 -1.68
CA LEU A 129 -9.18 -8.57 -0.57
C LEU A 129 -9.22 -9.49 0.67
N ILE A 130 -8.76 -8.98 1.80
CA ILE A 130 -8.82 -9.61 3.11
C ILE A 130 -9.72 -8.76 4.01
N ASP A 131 -10.77 -9.35 4.56
CA ASP A 131 -11.67 -8.66 5.49
C ASP A 131 -10.98 -8.45 6.85
N ALA A 132 -10.38 -7.28 7.03
CA ALA A 132 -9.70 -6.90 8.26
C ALA A 132 -10.64 -6.39 9.36
N SER A 133 -11.97 -6.45 9.16
CA SER A 133 -12.96 -6.18 10.24
C SER A 133 -13.10 -7.33 11.22
N GLN A 134 -12.73 -8.54 10.81
CA GLN A 134 -12.81 -9.79 11.56
C GLN A 134 -11.81 -9.85 12.73
N ALA A 135 -11.88 -10.92 13.53
CA ALA A 135 -10.87 -11.20 14.55
C ALA A 135 -9.49 -11.44 13.94
N PHE A 136 -8.44 -11.15 14.71
CA PHE A 136 -7.07 -11.22 14.21
C PHE A 136 -6.72 -12.61 13.62
N GLU A 137 -7.14 -13.66 14.28
CA GLU A 137 -6.90 -15.05 13.85
C GLU A 137 -7.57 -15.35 12.51
N ASP A 138 -8.79 -14.87 12.29
CA ASP A 138 -9.53 -15.04 11.05
C ASP A 138 -8.87 -14.27 9.89
N VAL A 139 -8.36 -13.07 10.17
CA VAL A 139 -7.62 -12.26 9.20
C VAL A 139 -6.33 -12.96 8.78
N VAL A 140 -5.60 -13.51 9.75
CA VAL A 140 -4.37 -14.29 9.49
C VAL A 140 -4.68 -15.53 8.65
N GLU A 141 -5.75 -16.26 8.96
CA GLU A 141 -6.16 -17.45 8.20
C GLU A 141 -6.52 -17.10 6.75
N GLN A 142 -7.29 -16.02 6.53
CA GLN A 142 -7.59 -15.53 5.18
C GLN A 142 -6.32 -15.19 4.39
N ALA A 143 -5.40 -14.44 4.98
CA ALA A 143 -4.14 -14.07 4.36
C ALA A 143 -3.29 -15.30 4.02
N TRP A 144 -3.20 -16.25 4.96
CA TRP A 144 -2.43 -17.48 4.77
C TRP A 144 -2.95 -18.34 3.62
N LYS A 145 -4.26 -18.52 3.51
CA LYS A 145 -4.90 -19.26 2.39
C LYS A 145 -4.53 -18.70 1.03
N VAL A 146 -4.33 -17.38 0.93
CA VAL A 146 -3.87 -16.77 -0.33
C VAL A 146 -2.39 -17.07 -0.55
N ILE A 147 -1.55 -16.90 0.48
CA ILE A 147 -0.09 -17.07 0.39
C ILE A 147 0.27 -18.51 0.03
N GLU A 148 -0.41 -19.51 0.61
CA GLU A 148 -0.17 -20.94 0.32
C GLU A 148 -0.24 -21.26 -1.18
N GLY A 149 -1.03 -20.53 -1.96
CA GLY A 149 -1.12 -20.70 -3.41
C GLY A 149 0.12 -20.25 -4.19
N TYR A 150 1.07 -19.59 -3.53
CA TYR A 150 2.31 -19.05 -4.12
C TYR A 150 3.58 -19.71 -3.56
N LEU A 151 3.43 -20.63 -2.61
CA LEU A 151 4.52 -21.46 -2.05
C LEU A 151 4.69 -22.77 -2.84
#